data_272f2b6b6bb153ce325ed71f19745228
#
_entry.id   272f2b6b6bb153ce325ed71f19745228
#
_cell.length_a   1.000
_cell.length_b   1.000
_cell.length_c   1.000
_cell.angle_alpha   90.00
_cell.angle_beta   90.00
_cell.angle_gamma   90.00
#
_symmetry.space_group_name_H-M   'P 1'
#
loop_
_entity.id
_entity.type
_entity.pdbx_description
1 polymer ?
#
loop_
_entity_poly.entity_id
_entity_poly.type
_entity_poly.pdbx_seq_one_letter_code
_entity_poly.pdbx_strand_id
1 'polypeptide(L)'
;MRWAILPIAASLAFAADPADLVREAASGWTQAAVKQDAAGLERFLADDLQYAHAGGQTQNKREYIAAVTKGPARYESFTFSDQKVVLYGKAAVLTAFCDVKMVGRESFRVRTLQVYVENNGQWQMAAHQSTRVGR
;
A
#
# COMPACT_ATOMS: atom_id res chain seq x y z
N MET A 1 8.63 8.13 -58.64
CA MET A 1 7.97 7.75 -57.40
C MET A 1 8.98 7.86 -56.26
N ARG A 2 8.80 8.79 -55.40
CA ARG A 2 9.66 8.98 -54.19
C ARG A 2 8.92 8.34 -53.01
N TRP A 3 9.46 7.25 -52.52
CA TRP A 3 8.96 6.59 -51.31
C TRP A 3 9.46 7.39 -50.10
N ALA A 4 8.58 8.07 -49.41
CA ALA A 4 8.90 8.71 -48.13
C ALA A 4 8.92 7.65 -47.02
N ILE A 5 10.11 7.31 -46.57
CA ILE A 5 10.27 6.51 -45.35
C ILE A 5 10.02 7.44 -44.15
N LEU A 6 8.87 7.30 -43.55
CA LEU A 6 8.58 7.93 -42.27
C LEU A 6 9.39 7.24 -41.14
N PRO A 7 10.15 7.96 -40.32
CA PRO A 7 10.81 7.33 -39.20
C PRO A 7 9.75 6.93 -38.15
N ILE A 8 9.69 5.62 -37.89
CA ILE A 8 8.96 5.10 -36.74
C ILE A 8 9.75 5.55 -35.49
N ALA A 9 9.28 6.58 -34.83
CA ALA A 9 9.78 6.96 -33.51
C ALA A 9 9.37 5.86 -32.53
N ALA A 10 10.31 4.96 -32.23
CA ALA A 10 10.14 4.00 -31.14
C ALA A 10 10.14 4.80 -29.82
N SER A 11 8.97 5.02 -29.26
CA SER A 11 8.84 5.52 -27.89
C SER A 11 9.41 4.46 -26.95
N LEU A 12 10.60 4.72 -26.39
CA LEU A 12 11.14 3.95 -25.28
C LEU A 12 10.25 4.25 -24.06
N ALA A 13 9.25 3.39 -23.85
CA ALA A 13 8.51 3.40 -22.58
C ALA A 13 9.47 2.87 -21.51
N PHE A 14 9.93 3.76 -20.62
CA PHE A 14 10.66 3.36 -19.44
C PHE A 14 9.69 2.60 -18.53
N ALA A 15 10.04 1.34 -18.15
CA ALA A 15 9.32 0.60 -17.13
C ALA A 15 9.42 1.36 -15.79
N ALA A 16 8.30 1.45 -15.04
CA ALA A 16 8.30 2.08 -13.72
C ALA A 16 9.24 1.34 -12.77
N ASP A 17 9.91 2.08 -11.89
CA ASP A 17 10.77 1.51 -10.85
C ASP A 17 9.91 0.64 -9.92
N PRO A 18 10.24 -0.65 -9.71
CA PRO A 18 9.51 -1.51 -8.79
C PRO A 18 9.35 -0.93 -7.38
N ALA A 19 10.33 -0.18 -6.88
CA ALA A 19 10.21 0.48 -5.58
C ALA A 19 9.11 1.56 -5.58
N ASP A 20 8.93 2.28 -6.68
CA ASP A 20 7.84 3.25 -6.83
C ASP A 20 6.49 2.56 -6.95
N LEU A 21 6.42 1.44 -7.65
CA LEU A 21 5.18 0.62 -7.71
C LEU A 21 4.76 0.11 -6.34
N VAL A 22 5.71 -0.24 -5.46
CA VAL A 22 5.43 -0.61 -4.07
C VAL A 22 4.89 0.59 -3.28
N ARG A 23 5.46 1.78 -3.45
CA ARG A 23 4.95 3.01 -2.82
C ARG A 23 3.54 3.36 -3.32
N GLU A 24 3.30 3.18 -4.61
CA GLU A 24 1.97 3.37 -5.21
C GLU A 24 0.95 2.38 -4.65
N ALA A 25 1.33 1.12 -4.46
CA ALA A 25 0.46 0.12 -3.82
C ALA A 25 0.15 0.49 -2.37
N ALA A 26 1.12 1.00 -1.61
CA ALA A 26 0.90 1.49 -0.26
C ALA A 26 -0.04 2.70 -0.22
N SER A 27 0.12 3.63 -1.16
CA SER A 27 -0.79 4.77 -1.32
C SER A 27 -2.20 4.33 -1.72
N GLY A 28 -2.30 3.38 -2.65
CA GLY A 28 -3.58 2.82 -3.10
C GLY A 28 -4.36 2.14 -1.97
N TRP A 29 -3.67 1.34 -1.15
CA TRP A 29 -4.26 0.74 0.04
C TRP A 29 -4.80 1.81 1.01
N THR A 30 -4.01 2.81 1.36
CA THR A 30 -4.44 3.84 2.33
C THR A 30 -5.60 4.68 1.79
N GLN A 31 -5.58 5.03 0.50
CA GLN A 31 -6.69 5.73 -0.14
C GLN A 31 -7.98 4.90 -0.13
N ALA A 32 -7.87 3.60 -0.43
CA ALA A 32 -9.01 2.69 -0.37
C ALA A 32 -9.56 2.55 1.06
N ALA A 33 -8.68 2.51 2.06
CA ALA A 33 -9.08 2.46 3.47
C ALA A 33 -9.81 3.74 3.91
N VAL A 34 -9.32 4.91 3.54
CA VAL A 34 -9.98 6.20 3.83
C VAL A 34 -11.35 6.30 3.17
N LYS A 35 -11.46 5.86 1.93
CA LYS A 35 -12.72 5.87 1.16
C LYS A 35 -13.66 4.73 1.52
N GLN A 36 -13.25 3.79 2.35
CA GLN A 36 -13.98 2.53 2.63
C GLN A 36 -14.29 1.74 1.35
N ASP A 37 -13.37 1.77 0.39
CA ASP A 37 -13.48 1.13 -0.91
C ASP A 37 -13.07 -0.33 -0.84
N ALA A 38 -14.06 -1.23 -0.74
CA ALA A 38 -13.81 -2.67 -0.66
C ALA A 38 -13.08 -3.20 -1.89
N ALA A 39 -13.43 -2.76 -3.09
CA ALA A 39 -12.79 -3.21 -4.33
C ALA A 39 -11.32 -2.75 -4.41
N GLY A 40 -11.03 -1.52 -3.98
CA GLY A 40 -9.66 -1.03 -3.86
C GLY A 40 -8.85 -1.81 -2.84
N LEU A 41 -9.42 -2.13 -1.69
CA LEU A 41 -8.77 -2.97 -0.68
C LEU A 41 -8.51 -4.39 -1.21
N GLU A 42 -9.48 -5.00 -1.90
CA GLU A 42 -9.28 -6.30 -2.56
C GLU A 42 -8.09 -6.28 -3.53
N ARG A 43 -7.94 -5.21 -4.28
CA ARG A 43 -6.86 -5.03 -5.26
C ARG A 43 -5.48 -4.94 -4.62
N PHE A 44 -5.32 -4.19 -3.53
CA PHE A 44 -4.02 -3.87 -2.94
C PHE A 44 -3.60 -4.82 -1.81
N LEU A 45 -4.48 -5.71 -1.36
CA LEU A 45 -4.20 -6.68 -0.31
C LEU A 45 -4.07 -8.09 -0.89
N ALA A 46 -3.02 -8.80 -0.51
CA ALA A 46 -2.84 -10.20 -0.91
C ALA A 46 -3.84 -11.10 -0.18
N ASP A 47 -4.20 -12.24 -0.79
CA ASP A 47 -5.22 -13.15 -0.24
C ASP A 47 -4.82 -13.76 1.10
N ASP A 48 -3.51 -13.93 1.32
CA ASP A 48 -2.92 -14.45 2.56
C ASP A 48 -2.43 -13.35 3.52
N LEU A 49 -3.00 -12.16 3.43
CA LEU A 49 -2.65 -11.02 4.27
C LEU A 49 -2.59 -11.37 5.76
N GLN A 50 -1.52 -10.94 6.40
CA GLN A 50 -1.35 -10.93 7.85
C GLN A 50 -1.21 -9.49 8.33
N TYR A 51 -2.27 -8.95 8.89
CA TYR A 51 -2.29 -7.56 9.35
C TYR A 51 -2.27 -7.49 10.87
N ALA A 52 -1.19 -6.94 11.44
CA ALA A 52 -1.07 -6.70 12.88
C ALA A 52 -1.16 -5.20 13.17
N HIS A 53 -2.11 -4.84 14.03
CA HIS A 53 -2.29 -3.49 14.53
C HIS A 53 -1.28 -3.14 15.63
N ALA A 54 -1.09 -1.85 15.88
CA ALA A 54 -0.21 -1.36 16.95
C ALA A 54 -0.61 -1.82 18.35
N GLY A 55 -1.86 -2.20 18.56
CA GLY A 55 -2.37 -2.79 19.79
C GLY A 55 -2.22 -4.30 19.89
N GLY A 56 -1.64 -4.95 18.88
CA GLY A 56 -1.40 -6.40 18.86
C GLY A 56 -2.53 -7.25 18.24
N GLN A 57 -3.69 -6.65 17.91
CA GLN A 57 -4.76 -7.38 17.22
C GLN A 57 -4.31 -7.74 15.81
N THR A 58 -4.66 -8.93 15.37
CA THR A 58 -4.35 -9.43 14.03
C THR A 58 -5.62 -9.66 13.23
N GLN A 59 -5.53 -9.45 11.92
CA GLN A 59 -6.63 -9.67 10.97
C GLN A 59 -6.09 -10.29 9.68
N ASN A 60 -6.88 -11.19 9.10
CA ASN A 60 -6.71 -11.61 7.71
C ASN A 60 -7.36 -10.59 6.77
N LYS A 61 -7.21 -10.78 5.46
CA LYS A 61 -7.73 -9.87 4.44
C LYS A 61 -9.24 -9.61 4.59
N ARG A 62 -10.02 -10.65 4.73
CA ARG A 62 -11.49 -10.55 4.85
C ARG A 62 -11.89 -9.78 6.11
N GLU A 63 -11.26 -10.08 7.23
CA GLU A 63 -11.51 -9.42 8.51
C GLU A 63 -11.12 -7.94 8.46
N TYR A 64 -9.97 -7.63 7.85
CA TYR A 64 -9.51 -6.26 7.69
C TYR A 64 -10.48 -5.44 6.81
N ILE A 65 -10.85 -5.96 5.63
CA ILE A 65 -11.78 -5.28 4.73
C ILE A 65 -13.13 -5.05 5.42
N ALA A 66 -13.66 -6.05 6.12
CA ALA A 66 -14.92 -5.91 6.86
C ALA A 66 -14.82 -4.84 7.96
N ALA A 67 -13.73 -4.82 8.72
CA ALA A 67 -13.52 -3.83 9.77
C ALA A 67 -13.43 -2.40 9.22
N VAL A 68 -12.74 -2.20 8.09
CA VAL A 68 -12.58 -0.89 7.46
C VAL A 68 -13.87 -0.40 6.81
N THR A 69 -14.60 -1.29 6.14
CA THR A 69 -15.78 -0.90 5.33
C THR A 69 -17.09 -0.90 6.11
N LYS A 70 -17.20 -1.71 7.16
CA LYS A 70 -18.43 -1.92 7.93
C LYS A 70 -18.28 -1.62 9.42
N GLY A 71 -17.04 -1.50 9.91
CA GLY A 71 -16.77 -1.24 11.32
C GLY A 71 -17.04 0.22 11.70
N PRO A 72 -17.07 0.52 13.03
CA PRO A 72 -17.31 1.88 13.54
C PRO A 72 -16.11 2.80 13.37
N ALA A 73 -14.91 2.25 13.23
CA ALA A 73 -13.68 3.02 13.09
C ALA A 73 -13.51 3.52 11.64
N ARG A 74 -13.26 4.81 11.49
CA ARG A 74 -13.05 5.43 10.18
C ARG A 74 -11.71 6.13 10.13
N TYR A 75 -10.93 5.83 9.10
CA TYR A 75 -9.71 6.56 8.81
C TYR A 75 -10.03 7.87 8.10
N GLU A 76 -9.33 8.92 8.48
CA GLU A 76 -9.39 10.23 7.83
C GLU A 76 -8.17 10.45 6.95
N SER A 77 -6.97 10.08 7.44
CA SER A 77 -5.73 10.17 6.66
C SER A 77 -4.64 9.24 7.16
N PHE A 78 -3.74 8.92 6.24
CA PHE A 78 -2.45 8.30 6.49
C PHE A 78 -1.37 9.17 5.85
N THR A 79 -0.39 9.61 6.60
CA THR A 79 0.71 10.41 6.08
C THR A 79 2.02 9.70 6.35
N PHE A 80 2.59 9.13 5.27
CA PHE A 80 3.88 8.46 5.33
C PHE A 80 5.05 9.44 5.31
N SER A 81 6.10 9.12 6.05
CA SER A 81 7.39 9.78 6.00
C SER A 81 8.53 8.77 6.14
N ASP A 82 9.71 9.12 5.64
CA ASP A 82 10.91 8.27 5.67
C ASP A 82 10.67 6.87 5.09
N GLN A 83 9.96 6.80 3.97
CA GLN A 83 9.70 5.54 3.28
C GLN A 83 10.99 4.96 2.71
N LYS A 84 11.30 3.73 3.12
CA LYS A 84 12.38 2.92 2.57
C LYS A 84 11.82 1.63 2.00
N VAL A 85 12.10 1.36 0.74
CA VAL A 85 11.74 0.12 0.04
C VAL A 85 13.00 -0.66 -0.27
N VAL A 86 13.01 -1.94 0.11
CA VAL A 86 14.06 -2.89 -0.26
C VAL A 86 13.42 -4.03 -1.03
N LEU A 87 13.93 -4.28 -2.24
CA LEU A 87 13.41 -5.30 -3.16
C LEU A 87 14.14 -6.64 -2.97
N TYR A 88 13.38 -7.71 -2.99
CA TYR A 88 13.85 -9.09 -2.95
C TYR A 88 13.15 -9.89 -4.05
N GLY A 89 13.52 -9.66 -5.32
CA GLY A 89 12.83 -10.26 -6.46
C GLY A 89 11.38 -9.79 -6.55
N LYS A 90 10.43 -10.70 -6.45
CA LYS A 90 8.97 -10.43 -6.47
C LYS A 90 8.41 -10.12 -5.06
N ALA A 91 9.25 -9.89 -4.09
CA ALA A 91 8.87 -9.40 -2.78
C ALA A 91 9.59 -8.08 -2.47
N ALA A 92 9.00 -7.28 -1.62
CA ALA A 92 9.59 -6.03 -1.15
C ALA A 92 9.23 -5.79 0.30
N VAL A 93 10.15 -5.18 1.04
CA VAL A 93 9.91 -4.68 2.40
C VAL A 93 9.86 -3.16 2.34
N LEU A 94 8.77 -2.59 2.83
CA LEU A 94 8.60 -1.15 3.02
C LEU A 94 8.59 -0.84 4.51
N THR A 95 9.47 0.04 4.93
CA THR A 95 9.43 0.62 6.27
C THR A 95 9.17 2.12 6.19
N ALA A 96 8.40 2.65 7.13
CA ALA A 96 8.09 4.07 7.18
C ALA A 96 7.63 4.48 8.58
N PHE A 97 7.62 5.79 8.83
CA PHE A 97 6.72 6.36 9.82
C PHE A 97 5.38 6.68 9.15
N CYS A 98 4.30 6.58 9.91
CA CYS A 98 2.98 6.94 9.44
C CYS A 98 2.21 7.69 10.53
N ASP A 99 1.79 8.90 10.21
CA ASP A 99 0.83 9.64 11.03
C ASP A 99 -0.57 9.22 10.60
N VAL A 100 -1.31 8.63 11.53
CA VAL A 100 -2.66 8.12 11.32
C VAL A 100 -3.66 9.02 11.99
N LYS A 101 -4.64 9.48 11.24
CA LYS A 101 -5.77 10.23 11.75
C LYS A 101 -7.06 9.44 11.54
N MET A 102 -7.82 9.31 12.61
CA MET A 102 -9.14 8.68 12.59
C MET A 102 -10.20 9.71 12.96
N VAL A 103 -11.39 9.57 12.40
CA VAL A 103 -12.52 10.46 12.71
C VAL A 103 -12.83 10.42 14.21
N GLY A 104 -12.89 11.59 14.83
CA GLY A 104 -13.23 11.72 16.27
C GLY A 104 -12.15 11.26 17.24
N ARG A 105 -10.93 11.04 16.81
CA ARG A 105 -9.80 10.63 17.64
C ARG A 105 -8.58 11.53 17.42
N GLU A 106 -7.71 11.60 18.43
CA GLU A 106 -6.40 12.23 18.26
C GLU A 106 -5.54 11.44 17.26
N SER A 107 -4.76 12.16 16.47
CA SER A 107 -3.76 11.56 15.58
C SER A 107 -2.68 10.86 16.40
N PHE A 108 -2.18 9.78 15.87
CA PHE A 108 -1.07 9.05 16.46
C PHE A 108 -0.06 8.64 15.41
N ARG A 109 1.19 8.47 15.83
CA ARG A 109 2.29 8.08 14.98
C ARG A 109 2.66 6.63 15.21
N VAL A 110 2.88 5.90 14.14
CA VAL A 110 3.39 4.53 14.17
C VAL A 110 4.63 4.40 13.29
N ARG A 111 5.46 3.45 13.63
CA ARG A 111 6.44 2.89 12.71
C ARG A 111 5.83 1.65 12.08
N THR A 112 5.89 1.57 10.75
CA THR A 112 5.32 0.44 10.00
C THR A 112 6.42 -0.40 9.37
N LEU A 113 6.19 -1.70 9.32
CA LEU A 113 6.89 -2.66 8.46
C LEU A 113 5.84 -3.38 7.63
N GLN A 114 5.99 -3.32 6.33
CA GLN A 114 5.07 -3.93 5.38
C GLN A 114 5.86 -4.82 4.41
N VAL A 115 5.28 -5.96 4.07
CA VAL A 115 5.80 -6.84 3.01
C VAL A 115 4.81 -6.81 1.86
N TYR A 116 5.34 -6.53 0.68
CA TYR A 116 4.61 -6.55 -0.59
C TYR A 116 5.08 -7.70 -1.44
N VAL A 117 4.17 -8.31 -2.19
CA VAL A 117 4.45 -9.35 -3.17
C VAL A 117 3.87 -8.95 -4.53
N GLU A 118 4.60 -9.27 -5.60
CA GLU A 118 4.13 -9.04 -6.97
C GLU A 118 3.39 -10.28 -7.45
N ASN A 119 2.11 -10.10 -7.81
CA ASN A 119 1.25 -11.09 -8.43
C ASN A 119 0.76 -10.55 -9.77
N ASN A 120 1.20 -11.15 -10.88
CA ASN A 120 0.79 -10.74 -12.22
C ASN A 120 0.95 -9.23 -12.50
N GLY A 121 2.10 -8.67 -12.11
CA GLY A 121 2.41 -7.24 -12.26
C GLY A 121 1.74 -6.32 -11.23
N GLN A 122 0.91 -6.84 -10.32
CA GLN A 122 0.26 -6.10 -9.27
C GLN A 122 0.98 -6.32 -7.93
N TRP A 123 1.48 -5.26 -7.32
CA TRP A 123 2.03 -5.30 -5.97
C TRP A 123 0.91 -5.28 -4.94
N GLN A 124 0.93 -6.25 -4.04
CA GLN A 124 -0.07 -6.43 -3.00
C GLN A 124 0.59 -6.60 -1.63
N MET A 125 0.02 -5.98 -0.61
CA MET A 125 0.50 -6.12 0.76
C MET A 125 0.16 -7.52 1.30
N ALA A 126 1.19 -8.28 1.66
CA ALA A 126 1.07 -9.62 2.24
C ALA A 126 1.21 -9.59 3.77
N ALA A 127 1.95 -8.62 4.32
CA ALA A 127 2.07 -8.46 5.76
C ALA A 127 2.14 -6.98 6.14
N HIS A 128 1.58 -6.66 7.29
CA HIS A 128 1.66 -5.36 7.92
C HIS A 128 1.85 -5.51 9.42
N GLN A 129 2.77 -4.76 9.96
CA GLN A 129 2.88 -4.56 11.39
C GLN A 129 3.17 -3.11 11.70
N SER A 130 2.48 -2.57 12.67
CA SER A 130 2.74 -1.23 13.18
C SER A 130 3.06 -1.25 14.67
N THR A 131 3.90 -0.32 15.08
CA THR A 131 4.26 -0.10 16.48
C THR A 131 4.08 1.37 16.79
N ARG A 132 3.41 1.68 17.89
CA ARG A 132 3.28 3.08 18.32
C ARG A 132 4.64 3.65 18.64
N VAL A 133 4.86 4.85 18.12
CA VAL A 133 6.03 5.66 18.48
C VAL A 133 5.60 6.57 19.63
N GLY A 134 6.32 6.51 20.74
CA GLY A 134 6.08 7.39 21.89
C GLY A 134 6.20 8.87 21.52
N ARG A 135 5.50 9.70 22.25
CA ARG A 135 5.64 11.16 22.19
C ARG A 135 7.00 11.58 22.73
#